data_b2e76b2e0ac4fc1d40010e60e97cc601
#
_entry.id   b2e76b2e0ac4fc1d40010e60e97cc601
#
_cell.length_a   1.000
_cell.length_b   1.000
_cell.length_c   1.000
_cell.angle_alpha   90.00
_cell.angle_beta   90.00
_cell.angle_gamma   90.00
#
_symmetry.space_group_name_H-M   'P 1'
#
loop_
_entity.id
_entity.type
_entity.pdbx_description
1 polymer ?
#
loop_
_entity_poly.entity_id
_entity_poly.type
_entity_poly.pdbx_seq_one_letter_code
_entity_poly.pdbx_strand_id
1 'polypeptide(L)'
;MIRLKLFITHWLADITRKLRNNFYLYLAAVLSVLVLLDASIFHIAENMRERAFDVMVRNRIIVPEPDKDIVIVDINEASLAAMAEEYGRWPWPRQVFGEFLENIQAQNPKAVVFDILFSDADIYNPDSDAYFNEVIAGTDNTFFPFLRLPEEHDSLSEIKPGMIPVVEEAVPGQGNPNATIAVVLPHFTAALDSGRLGTHNIYPDKDGIVRQYRLYQTHEGWKIPSLPLTIAQSMDYTVPGAQDVLLNWRGGPFTYHYVSFSDAMRDMASKQKTRPQDEFTGKIVIIGSTAPSLFDLKATAMAKTHPGVEILATAVDNIKHGDFLRVWRGTIPVLNISLPYVLISLMLIWLTAAALYFNADRDKFNKLFSSSQIILLALSFTFINIFNTYFDLTGPVIWAIGYFSIAKIYALATDRALQRGLAFDVRPGSGIHVLLMPVIVESAEPMGDALLKKFKRQLESAAHTAKDVDVLRGTQHGIWGLFCDTVMVSWIVETREAAEKAREEASQLGASLPALLGNIGLPHNTPLRYILHEETMTADQAMASQWRAAFARAIARLEAINPTMQTQI
;
A
#
# COMPACT_ATOMS: atom_id res chain seq x y z
N MET A 1 -18.71 -6.90 50.85
CA MET A 1 -18.99 -7.04 49.43
C MET A 1 -19.51 -5.75 48.76
N ILE A 2 -20.50 -5.07 49.35
CA ILE A 2 -21.10 -3.83 48.79
C ILE A 2 -20.07 -2.67 48.68
N ARG A 3 -19.25 -2.46 49.74
CA ARG A 3 -18.20 -1.41 49.76
C ARG A 3 -17.10 -1.65 48.72
N LEU A 4 -16.73 -2.90 48.44
CA LEU A 4 -15.73 -3.25 47.43
C LEU A 4 -16.30 -3.04 46.02
N LYS A 5 -17.57 -3.39 45.81
CA LYS A 5 -18.27 -3.17 44.54
C LYS A 5 -18.43 -1.69 44.20
N LEU A 6 -18.74 -0.86 45.21
CA LEU A 6 -18.80 0.58 45.11
C LEU A 6 -17.42 1.19 44.83
N PHE A 7 -16.37 0.73 45.49
CA PHE A 7 -14.99 1.18 45.25
C PHE A 7 -14.53 0.87 43.83
N ILE A 8 -14.79 -0.36 43.35
CA ILE A 8 -14.43 -0.75 41.99
C ILE A 8 -15.21 0.07 40.94
N THR A 9 -16.50 0.32 41.17
CA THR A 9 -17.30 1.14 40.24
C THR A 9 -16.86 2.61 40.22
N HIS A 10 -16.50 3.20 41.37
CA HIS A 10 -15.93 4.54 41.43
C HIS A 10 -14.57 4.62 40.75
N TRP A 11 -13.69 3.66 41.01
CA TRP A 11 -12.37 3.60 40.39
C TRP A 11 -12.45 3.43 38.86
N LEU A 12 -13.34 2.55 38.38
CA LEU A 12 -13.61 2.39 36.94
C LEU A 12 -14.21 3.66 36.32
N ALA A 13 -15.09 4.36 37.02
CA ALA A 13 -15.68 5.60 36.54
C ALA A 13 -14.61 6.72 36.43
N ASP A 14 -13.71 6.82 37.41
CA ASP A 14 -12.62 7.80 37.38
C ASP A 14 -11.59 7.52 36.29
N ILE A 15 -11.27 6.24 36.07
CA ILE A 15 -10.41 5.83 34.94
C ILE A 15 -11.07 6.14 33.60
N THR A 16 -12.35 5.80 33.47
CA THR A 16 -13.12 6.07 32.24
C THR A 16 -13.22 7.56 31.97
N ARG A 17 -13.38 8.38 33.03
CA ARG A 17 -13.42 9.85 32.93
C ARG A 17 -12.08 10.45 32.50
N LYS A 18 -10.96 9.95 33.09
CA LYS A 18 -9.60 10.36 32.70
C LYS A 18 -9.25 9.90 31.29
N LEU A 19 -9.60 8.66 30.94
CA LEU A 19 -9.45 8.11 29.58
C LEU A 19 -10.25 8.92 28.58
N ARG A 20 -11.47 9.36 28.91
CA ARG A 20 -12.31 10.11 27.99
C ARG A 20 -11.66 11.45 27.61
N ASN A 21 -11.16 12.21 28.56
CA ASN A 21 -10.57 13.51 28.29
C ASN A 21 -9.27 13.43 27.47
N ASN A 22 -8.52 12.34 27.60
CA ASN A 22 -7.21 12.15 26.96
C ASN A 22 -7.18 10.96 25.99
N PHE A 23 -8.33 10.37 25.65
CA PHE A 23 -8.40 9.15 24.82
C PHE A 23 -7.60 9.29 23.53
N TYR A 24 -7.74 10.42 22.83
CA TYR A 24 -7.04 10.66 21.57
C TYR A 24 -5.52 10.66 21.76
N LEU A 25 -5.01 11.20 22.86
CA LEU A 25 -3.57 11.22 23.16
C LEU A 25 -3.06 9.81 23.55
N TYR A 26 -3.82 9.06 24.36
CA TYR A 26 -3.46 7.68 24.70
C TYR A 26 -3.49 6.77 23.49
N LEU A 27 -4.50 6.91 22.62
CA LEU A 27 -4.57 6.17 21.37
C LEU A 27 -3.36 6.49 20.48
N ALA A 28 -2.97 7.76 20.37
CA ALA A 28 -1.79 8.16 19.62
C ALA A 28 -0.51 7.54 20.19
N ALA A 29 -0.35 7.53 21.51
CA ALA A 29 0.80 6.90 22.16
C ALA A 29 0.85 5.37 21.90
N VAL A 30 -0.27 4.68 22.06
CA VAL A 30 -0.36 3.23 21.79
C VAL A 30 -0.03 2.92 20.33
N LEU A 31 -0.62 3.65 19.38
CA LEU A 31 -0.33 3.43 17.96
C LEU A 31 1.10 3.84 17.60
N SER A 32 1.69 4.82 18.27
CA SER A 32 3.11 5.15 18.10
C SER A 32 4.01 3.97 18.47
N VAL A 33 3.72 3.30 19.59
CA VAL A 33 4.45 2.07 19.99
C VAL A 33 4.24 0.96 18.95
N LEU A 34 3.00 0.80 18.45
CA LEU A 34 2.72 -0.21 17.42
C LEU A 34 3.44 0.08 16.10
N VAL A 35 3.56 1.35 15.67
CA VAL A 35 4.36 1.75 14.50
C VAL A 35 5.82 1.37 14.68
N LEU A 36 6.39 1.61 15.87
CA LEU A 36 7.78 1.23 16.17
C LEU A 36 7.97 -0.29 16.17
N LEU A 37 7.05 -1.03 16.77
CA LEU A 37 7.06 -2.49 16.77
C LEU A 37 6.86 -3.07 15.36
N ASP A 38 5.99 -2.47 14.55
CA ASP A 38 5.80 -2.87 13.17
C ASP A 38 7.06 -2.63 12.34
N ALA A 39 7.69 -1.47 12.51
CA ALA A 39 8.92 -1.12 11.80
C ALA A 39 10.12 -2.00 12.17
N SER A 40 10.14 -2.58 13.39
CA SER A 40 11.29 -3.34 13.92
C SER A 40 11.09 -4.85 13.99
N ILE A 41 9.85 -5.33 14.15
CA ILE A 41 9.57 -6.74 14.49
C ILE A 41 8.49 -7.36 13.59
N PHE A 42 7.33 -6.72 13.48
CA PHE A 42 6.16 -7.39 12.88
C PHE A 42 6.07 -7.25 11.36
N HIS A 43 6.53 -6.15 10.80
CA HIS A 43 6.50 -5.87 9.35
C HIS A 43 5.13 -6.08 8.68
N ILE A 44 4.03 -5.87 9.41
CA ILE A 44 2.65 -6.10 8.91
C ILE A 44 2.32 -5.15 7.76
N ALA A 45 2.77 -3.89 7.89
CA ALA A 45 2.56 -2.89 6.84
C ALA A 45 3.37 -3.18 5.57
N GLU A 46 4.41 -4.03 5.63
CA GLU A 46 5.27 -4.38 4.50
C GLU A 46 4.48 -5.04 3.37
N ASN A 47 3.67 -6.04 3.66
CA ASN A 47 2.85 -6.72 2.66
C ASN A 47 1.85 -5.77 1.96
N MET A 48 1.30 -4.81 2.70
CA MET A 48 0.38 -3.82 2.10
C MET A 48 1.14 -2.80 1.25
N ARG A 49 2.33 -2.43 1.67
CA ARG A 49 3.24 -1.56 0.92
C ARG A 49 3.67 -2.16 -0.40
N GLU A 50 4.06 -3.45 -0.40
CA GLU A 50 4.44 -4.19 -1.59
C GLU A 50 3.30 -4.28 -2.60
N ARG A 51 2.09 -4.60 -2.13
CA ARG A 51 0.89 -4.60 -2.99
C ARG A 51 0.57 -3.22 -3.55
N ALA A 52 0.74 -2.16 -2.76
CA ALA A 52 0.53 -0.80 -3.23
C ALA A 52 1.59 -0.42 -4.28
N PHE A 53 2.85 -0.82 -4.08
CA PHE A 53 3.91 -0.69 -5.07
C PHE A 53 3.54 -1.37 -6.39
N ASP A 54 3.11 -2.64 -6.36
CA ASP A 54 2.71 -3.39 -7.55
C ASP A 54 1.56 -2.70 -8.31
N VAL A 55 0.55 -2.20 -7.55
CA VAL A 55 -0.57 -1.45 -8.15
C VAL A 55 -0.07 -0.17 -8.81
N MET A 56 0.83 0.57 -8.15
CA MET A 56 1.38 1.81 -8.70
C MET A 56 2.25 1.56 -9.92
N VAL A 57 3.11 0.53 -9.90
CA VAL A 57 3.98 0.16 -11.04
C VAL A 57 3.15 -0.29 -12.23
N ARG A 58 2.15 -1.15 -12.01
CA ARG A 58 1.28 -1.68 -13.07
C ARG A 58 0.44 -0.61 -13.75
N ASN A 59 0.05 0.43 -13.01
CA ASN A 59 -0.82 1.51 -13.50
C ASN A 59 -0.04 2.79 -13.80
N ARG A 60 1.26 2.72 -14.02
CA ARG A 60 2.06 3.89 -14.41
C ARG A 60 1.52 4.47 -15.72
N ILE A 61 1.46 5.80 -15.76
CA ILE A 61 1.04 6.58 -16.95
C ILE A 61 2.25 6.82 -17.85
N ILE A 62 3.42 7.06 -17.24
CA ILE A 62 4.68 7.28 -17.95
C ILE A 62 5.52 6.01 -17.78
N VAL A 63 5.50 5.17 -18.79
CA VAL A 63 6.28 3.93 -18.86
C VAL A 63 7.37 4.11 -19.90
N PRO A 64 8.65 3.85 -19.58
CA PRO A 64 9.71 3.87 -20.57
C PRO A 64 9.48 2.81 -21.66
N GLU A 65 9.78 3.15 -22.91
CA GLU A 65 9.72 2.19 -24.00
C GLU A 65 10.78 1.10 -23.83
N PRO A 66 10.49 -0.14 -24.28
CA PRO A 66 11.50 -1.21 -24.30
C PRO A 66 12.62 -0.85 -25.28
N ASP A 67 13.83 -1.22 -24.95
CA ASP A 67 14.98 -0.98 -25.82
C ASP A 67 14.84 -1.76 -27.13
N LYS A 68 14.87 -1.06 -28.26
CA LYS A 68 14.75 -1.66 -29.60
C LYS A 68 15.99 -2.46 -30.01
N ASP A 69 17.09 -2.32 -29.28
CA ASP A 69 18.30 -3.12 -29.52
C ASP A 69 18.32 -4.43 -28.76
N ILE A 70 17.29 -4.72 -27.95
CA ILE A 70 17.12 -6.01 -27.29
C ILE A 70 16.06 -6.83 -28.05
N VAL A 71 16.46 -7.98 -28.55
CA VAL A 71 15.61 -8.92 -29.29
C VAL A 71 15.57 -10.26 -28.57
N ILE A 72 14.38 -10.78 -28.32
CA ILE A 72 14.20 -12.10 -27.71
C ILE A 72 13.91 -13.13 -28.81
N VAL A 73 14.80 -14.10 -28.95
CA VAL A 73 14.58 -15.27 -29.80
C VAL A 73 13.90 -16.35 -28.96
N ASP A 74 12.63 -16.54 -29.25
CA ASP A 74 11.69 -17.25 -28.40
C ASP A 74 11.51 -18.71 -28.81
N ILE A 75 11.87 -19.61 -27.91
CA ILE A 75 11.54 -21.02 -27.98
C ILE A 75 10.13 -21.19 -27.38
N ASN A 76 9.12 -20.85 -28.15
CA ASN A 76 7.71 -20.99 -27.76
C ASN A 76 7.15 -22.36 -28.13
N GLU A 77 5.89 -22.62 -27.74
CA GLU A 77 5.23 -23.91 -28.05
C GLU A 77 5.18 -24.21 -29.57
N ALA A 78 5.04 -23.17 -30.40
CA ALA A 78 5.06 -23.33 -31.86
C ALA A 78 6.45 -23.75 -32.36
N SER A 79 7.52 -23.19 -31.79
CA SER A 79 8.90 -23.60 -32.07
C SER A 79 9.14 -25.05 -31.65
N LEU A 80 8.69 -25.44 -30.44
CA LEU A 80 8.81 -26.81 -29.96
C LEU A 80 8.10 -27.80 -30.88
N ALA A 81 6.90 -27.49 -31.35
CA ALA A 81 6.13 -28.32 -32.27
C ALA A 81 6.77 -28.37 -33.65
N ALA A 82 7.22 -27.24 -34.21
CA ALA A 82 7.79 -27.16 -35.55
C ALA A 82 9.14 -27.87 -35.68
N MET A 83 9.97 -27.83 -34.62
CA MET A 83 11.29 -28.48 -34.61
C MET A 83 11.21 -29.98 -34.27
N ALA A 84 10.08 -30.45 -33.73
CA ALA A 84 9.94 -31.84 -33.26
C ALA A 84 10.05 -32.89 -34.37
N GLU A 85 9.66 -32.55 -35.61
CA GLU A 85 9.75 -33.45 -36.76
C GLU A 85 11.19 -33.73 -37.18
N GLU A 86 12.08 -32.73 -37.08
CA GLU A 86 13.46 -32.82 -37.56
C GLU A 86 14.43 -33.19 -36.44
N TYR A 87 14.27 -32.57 -35.24
CA TYR A 87 15.23 -32.70 -34.13
C TYR A 87 14.68 -33.46 -32.93
N GLY A 88 13.43 -33.93 -32.99
CA GLY A 88 12.79 -34.62 -31.88
C GLY A 88 12.25 -33.68 -30.82
N ARG A 89 11.89 -34.24 -29.66
CA ARG A 89 11.39 -33.49 -28.53
C ARG A 89 12.52 -32.71 -27.83
N TRP A 90 12.18 -31.60 -27.23
CA TRP A 90 13.07 -30.87 -26.35
C TRP A 90 13.61 -31.75 -25.19
N PRO A 91 14.90 -31.67 -24.82
CA PRO A 91 15.93 -30.76 -25.35
C PRO A 91 16.46 -31.23 -26.71
N TRP A 92 16.65 -30.25 -27.64
CA TRP A 92 17.20 -30.56 -28.97
C TRP A 92 18.71 -30.87 -28.91
N PRO A 93 19.25 -31.57 -29.91
CA PRO A 93 20.71 -31.71 -30.07
C PRO A 93 21.40 -30.35 -30.11
N ARG A 94 22.56 -30.26 -29.52
CA ARG A 94 23.28 -28.97 -29.37
C ARG A 94 23.71 -28.36 -30.70
N GLN A 95 23.84 -29.22 -31.75
CA GLN A 95 24.06 -28.78 -33.12
C GLN A 95 23.05 -27.69 -33.56
N VAL A 96 21.79 -27.79 -33.18
CA VAL A 96 20.74 -26.80 -33.52
C VAL A 96 21.14 -25.43 -33.03
N PHE A 97 21.67 -25.31 -31.84
CA PHE A 97 22.13 -24.07 -31.28
C PHE A 97 23.46 -23.59 -31.88
N GLY A 98 24.34 -24.52 -32.28
CA GLY A 98 25.56 -24.19 -33.02
C GLY A 98 25.23 -23.59 -34.38
N GLU A 99 24.42 -24.23 -35.18
CA GLU A 99 23.95 -23.72 -36.50
C GLU A 99 23.25 -22.37 -36.38
N PHE A 100 22.40 -22.21 -35.34
CA PHE A 100 21.75 -20.94 -35.08
C PHE A 100 22.76 -19.84 -34.73
N LEU A 101 23.73 -20.16 -33.87
CA LEU A 101 24.77 -19.23 -33.44
C LEU A 101 25.66 -18.76 -34.59
N GLU A 102 26.10 -19.67 -35.46
CA GLU A 102 26.87 -19.32 -36.67
C GLU A 102 26.11 -18.36 -37.57
N ASN A 103 24.84 -18.69 -37.85
CA ASN A 103 24.00 -17.86 -38.71
C ASN A 103 23.73 -16.47 -38.14
N ILE A 104 23.52 -16.36 -36.82
CA ILE A 104 23.24 -15.06 -36.17
C ILE A 104 24.53 -14.22 -36.07
N GLN A 105 25.68 -14.85 -35.87
CA GLN A 105 26.98 -14.18 -35.86
C GLN A 105 27.33 -13.54 -37.21
N ALA A 106 26.85 -14.13 -38.32
CA ALA A 106 27.01 -13.54 -39.65
C ALA A 106 26.32 -12.17 -39.80
N GLN A 107 25.37 -11.82 -38.92
CA GLN A 107 24.71 -10.51 -38.89
C GLN A 107 25.39 -9.51 -37.93
N ASN A 108 26.50 -9.88 -37.29
CA ASN A 108 27.22 -9.05 -36.34
C ASN A 108 26.36 -8.52 -35.18
N PRO A 109 25.74 -9.38 -34.37
CA PRO A 109 25.03 -8.97 -33.17
C PRO A 109 26.01 -8.36 -32.16
N LYS A 110 25.54 -7.44 -31.32
CA LYS A 110 26.37 -6.88 -30.24
C LYS A 110 26.63 -7.91 -29.14
N ALA A 111 25.63 -8.74 -28.84
CA ALA A 111 25.76 -9.90 -27.95
C ALA A 111 24.74 -10.97 -28.35
N VAL A 112 25.09 -12.21 -28.08
CA VAL A 112 24.18 -13.37 -28.10
C VAL A 112 24.17 -13.96 -26.70
N VAL A 113 22.99 -14.02 -26.08
CA VAL A 113 22.83 -14.45 -24.70
C VAL A 113 21.93 -15.67 -24.67
N PHE A 114 22.42 -16.77 -24.16
CA PHE A 114 21.60 -17.95 -23.91
C PHE A 114 20.97 -17.85 -22.51
N ASP A 115 19.66 -17.87 -22.41
CA ASP A 115 18.92 -18.08 -21.16
C ASP A 115 18.51 -19.55 -21.03
N ILE A 116 19.46 -20.42 -21.34
CA ILE A 116 19.33 -21.88 -21.35
C ILE A 116 20.53 -22.49 -20.65
N LEU A 117 20.27 -23.27 -19.60
CA LEU A 117 21.32 -23.96 -18.88
C LEU A 117 21.71 -25.26 -19.61
N PHE A 118 22.92 -25.29 -20.17
CA PHE A 118 23.49 -26.46 -20.83
C PHE A 118 24.39 -27.24 -19.86
N SER A 119 23.84 -27.83 -18.82
CA SER A 119 24.59 -28.47 -17.73
C SER A 119 25.10 -29.86 -18.02
N ASP A 120 24.42 -30.59 -18.93
CA ASP A 120 24.66 -32.00 -19.17
C ASP A 120 25.13 -32.23 -20.59
N ALA A 121 25.99 -33.26 -20.77
CA ALA A 121 26.41 -33.73 -22.06
C ALA A 121 25.22 -34.40 -22.80
N ASP A 122 25.17 -34.24 -24.12
CA ASP A 122 24.31 -35.07 -24.99
C ASP A 122 25.02 -36.40 -25.25
N ILE A 123 24.78 -37.36 -24.36
CA ILE A 123 25.42 -38.68 -24.45
C ILE A 123 25.00 -39.47 -25.71
N TYR A 124 23.92 -39.08 -26.37
CA TYR A 124 23.44 -39.74 -27.59
C TYR A 124 24.00 -39.09 -28.85
N ASN A 125 24.41 -37.83 -28.78
CA ASN A 125 24.97 -37.05 -29.89
C ASN A 125 26.23 -36.27 -29.46
N PRO A 126 27.32 -36.92 -29.08
CA PRO A 126 28.54 -36.24 -28.59
C PRO A 126 29.19 -35.36 -29.65
N ASP A 127 29.05 -35.69 -30.95
CA ASP A 127 29.54 -34.84 -32.04
C ASP A 127 28.78 -33.51 -32.12
N SER A 128 27.51 -33.51 -31.73
CA SER A 128 26.67 -32.30 -31.61
C SER A 128 27.18 -31.37 -30.53
N ASP A 129 27.58 -31.89 -29.38
CA ASP A 129 28.21 -31.14 -28.32
C ASP A 129 29.57 -30.56 -28.74
N ALA A 130 30.41 -31.41 -29.40
CA ALA A 130 31.72 -30.98 -29.88
C ALA A 130 31.60 -29.83 -30.89
N TYR A 131 30.67 -29.91 -31.82
CA TYR A 131 30.40 -28.88 -32.81
C TYR A 131 29.96 -27.55 -32.12
N PHE A 132 29.01 -27.61 -31.20
CA PHE A 132 28.54 -26.39 -30.51
C PHE A 132 29.67 -25.78 -29.69
N ASN A 133 30.50 -26.56 -29.02
CA ASN A 133 31.66 -26.07 -28.29
C ASN A 133 32.69 -25.38 -29.23
N GLU A 134 32.90 -25.90 -30.43
CA GLU A 134 33.77 -25.26 -31.44
C GLU A 134 33.21 -23.92 -31.91
N VAL A 135 31.90 -23.87 -32.20
CA VAL A 135 31.22 -22.61 -32.57
C VAL A 135 31.33 -21.57 -31.47
N ILE A 136 31.10 -21.96 -30.19
CA ILE A 136 31.26 -21.06 -29.05
C ILE A 136 32.71 -20.49 -28.98
N ALA A 137 33.70 -21.34 -29.16
CA ALA A 137 35.13 -20.96 -29.16
C ALA A 137 35.46 -19.91 -30.23
N GLY A 138 34.73 -19.92 -31.34
CA GLY A 138 34.85 -18.92 -32.43
C GLY A 138 34.19 -17.58 -32.14
N THR A 139 33.52 -17.39 -31.01
CA THR A 139 32.77 -16.14 -30.69
C THR A 139 33.42 -15.38 -29.51
N ASP A 140 33.30 -14.05 -29.53
CA ASP A 140 33.77 -13.17 -28.45
C ASP A 140 32.64 -12.39 -27.77
N ASN A 141 31.38 -12.58 -28.19
CA ASN A 141 30.19 -11.87 -27.75
C ASN A 141 29.05 -12.80 -27.28
N THR A 142 29.35 -14.08 -27.01
CA THR A 142 28.33 -15.07 -26.60
C THR A 142 28.40 -15.31 -25.09
N PHE A 143 27.25 -15.22 -24.41
CA PHE A 143 27.11 -15.29 -22.96
C PHE A 143 26.27 -16.48 -22.52
N PHE A 144 26.66 -17.13 -21.42
CA PHE A 144 25.99 -18.31 -20.90
C PHE A 144 25.62 -18.17 -19.42
N PRO A 145 24.46 -18.72 -19.00
CA PRO A 145 24.09 -18.75 -17.60
C PRO A 145 24.79 -19.87 -16.85
N PHE A 146 24.93 -19.70 -15.56
CA PHE A 146 25.10 -20.80 -14.62
C PHE A 146 24.12 -20.64 -13.45
N LEU A 147 23.82 -21.71 -12.73
CA LEU A 147 22.87 -21.71 -11.65
C LEU A 147 23.62 -21.78 -10.31
N ARG A 148 23.33 -20.83 -9.41
CA ARG A 148 23.76 -20.88 -8.00
C ARG A 148 22.77 -21.71 -7.21
N LEU A 149 23.23 -22.79 -6.61
CA LEU A 149 22.42 -23.59 -5.70
C LEU A 149 22.34 -22.95 -4.32
N PRO A 150 21.40 -23.38 -3.45
CA PRO A 150 21.31 -22.85 -2.08
C PRO A 150 22.61 -23.01 -1.29
N GLU A 151 22.95 -22.06 -0.46
CA GLU A 151 24.21 -21.98 0.32
C GLU A 151 24.41 -23.21 1.24
N GLU A 152 23.35 -23.87 1.67
CA GLU A 152 23.40 -25.12 2.46
C GLU A 152 24.10 -26.28 1.73
N HIS A 153 24.22 -26.20 0.41
CA HIS A 153 24.89 -27.18 -0.42
C HIS A 153 26.39 -26.86 -0.63
N ASP A 154 26.86 -25.70 -0.20
CA ASP A 154 28.25 -25.27 -0.45
C ASP A 154 29.29 -26.22 0.14
N SER A 155 29.04 -26.73 1.31
CA SER A 155 29.92 -27.72 1.98
C SER A 155 29.98 -29.08 1.27
N LEU A 156 29.06 -29.34 0.34
CA LEU A 156 29.03 -30.57 -0.46
C LEU A 156 29.72 -30.39 -1.82
N SER A 157 30.12 -29.17 -2.16
CA SER A 157 30.76 -28.84 -3.42
C SER A 157 32.30 -28.84 -3.27
N GLU A 158 32.95 -29.26 -4.34
CA GLU A 158 34.41 -29.15 -4.47
C GLU A 158 34.83 -27.92 -5.29
N ILE A 159 33.89 -27.20 -5.88
CA ILE A 159 34.13 -26.04 -6.73
C ILE A 159 34.49 -24.84 -5.84
N LYS A 160 35.63 -24.24 -6.08
CA LYS A 160 36.06 -23.00 -5.43
C LYS A 160 35.58 -21.79 -6.25
N PRO A 161 35.13 -20.69 -5.63
CA PRO A 161 34.71 -19.49 -6.37
C PRO A 161 35.76 -19.00 -7.37
N GLY A 162 37.04 -18.95 -6.98
CA GLY A 162 38.15 -18.52 -7.84
C GLY A 162 38.47 -19.45 -9.03
N MET A 163 37.80 -20.63 -9.15
CA MET A 163 37.91 -21.48 -10.33
C MET A 163 36.93 -21.07 -11.45
N ILE A 164 36.00 -20.21 -11.13
CA ILE A 164 35.02 -19.72 -12.10
C ILE A 164 35.50 -18.36 -12.62
N PRO A 165 35.82 -18.23 -13.91
CA PRO A 165 36.59 -17.07 -14.43
C PRO A 165 35.94 -15.71 -14.21
N VAL A 166 34.60 -15.67 -14.08
CA VAL A 166 33.81 -14.43 -13.89
C VAL A 166 33.68 -14.04 -12.40
N VAL A 167 34.02 -14.95 -11.49
CA VAL A 167 33.93 -14.73 -10.05
C VAL A 167 35.21 -14.06 -9.55
N GLU A 168 35.05 -12.88 -8.96
CA GLU A 168 36.15 -12.05 -8.50
C GLU A 168 36.10 -11.86 -6.98
N GLU A 169 37.23 -11.49 -6.37
CA GLU A 169 37.19 -11.07 -4.98
C GLU A 169 36.45 -9.74 -4.83
N ALA A 170 35.49 -9.66 -3.88
CA ALA A 170 34.74 -8.44 -3.61
C ALA A 170 35.64 -7.27 -3.19
N VAL A 171 36.74 -7.61 -2.46
CA VAL A 171 37.85 -6.72 -2.13
C VAL A 171 39.12 -7.51 -2.34
N PRO A 172 40.10 -7.01 -3.09
CA PRO A 172 41.35 -7.72 -3.36
C PRO A 172 42.05 -8.24 -2.09
N GLY A 173 42.38 -9.52 -2.06
CA GLY A 173 43.00 -10.19 -0.93
C GLY A 173 42.08 -10.58 0.23
N GLN A 174 40.78 -10.42 0.09
CA GLN A 174 39.80 -10.79 1.14
C GLN A 174 38.95 -12.02 0.80
N GLY A 175 39.10 -12.58 -0.39
CA GLY A 175 38.42 -13.82 -0.76
C GLY A 175 38.95 -15.02 0.04
N ASN A 176 38.08 -15.80 0.66
CA ASN A 176 38.50 -17.03 1.33
C ASN A 176 38.93 -18.09 0.30
N PRO A 177 40.20 -18.47 0.20
CA PRO A 177 40.69 -19.43 -0.81
C PRO A 177 40.21 -20.86 -0.54
N ASN A 178 39.67 -21.13 0.63
CA ASN A 178 39.11 -22.43 1.02
C ASN A 178 37.61 -22.49 0.90
N ALA A 179 36.96 -21.39 0.54
CA ALA A 179 35.52 -21.39 0.29
C ALA A 179 35.15 -22.34 -0.84
N THR A 180 34.04 -23.03 -0.69
CA THR A 180 33.43 -23.81 -1.76
C THR A 180 32.05 -23.21 -2.13
N ILE A 181 31.64 -23.45 -3.35
CA ILE A 181 30.38 -22.90 -3.88
C ILE A 181 29.63 -23.98 -4.67
N ALA A 182 28.37 -24.19 -4.33
CA ALA A 182 27.50 -25.10 -5.05
C ALA A 182 26.89 -24.40 -6.25
N VAL A 183 27.31 -24.80 -7.45
CA VAL A 183 26.85 -24.24 -8.74
C VAL A 183 26.64 -25.34 -9.76
N VAL A 184 25.78 -25.07 -10.72
CA VAL A 184 25.63 -25.88 -11.93
C VAL A 184 26.18 -25.06 -13.08
N LEU A 185 27.32 -25.47 -13.60
CA LEU A 185 28.03 -24.78 -14.69
C LEU A 185 27.63 -25.33 -16.06
N PRO A 186 27.80 -24.56 -17.15
CA PRO A 186 27.68 -25.11 -18.51
C PRO A 186 28.68 -26.25 -18.74
N HIS A 187 28.25 -27.25 -19.48
CA HIS A 187 29.11 -28.37 -19.85
C HIS A 187 30.26 -27.98 -20.80
N PHE A 188 30.09 -26.93 -21.59
CA PHE A 188 31.02 -26.54 -22.64
C PHE A 188 32.26 -25.79 -22.10
N THR A 189 33.45 -26.36 -22.37
CA THR A 189 34.70 -25.74 -21.93
C THR A 189 34.91 -24.36 -22.55
N ALA A 190 34.55 -24.18 -23.83
CA ALA A 190 34.67 -22.89 -24.50
C ALA A 190 33.80 -21.81 -23.81
N ALA A 191 32.65 -22.16 -23.28
CA ALA A 191 31.80 -21.23 -22.50
C ALA A 191 32.48 -20.89 -21.17
N LEU A 192 33.07 -21.87 -20.47
CA LEU A 192 33.78 -21.67 -19.22
C LEU A 192 35.02 -20.79 -19.43
N ASP A 193 35.87 -21.13 -20.39
CA ASP A 193 37.13 -20.43 -20.69
C ASP A 193 36.88 -19.00 -21.17
N SER A 194 35.75 -18.72 -21.77
CA SER A 194 35.40 -17.38 -22.24
C SER A 194 35.24 -16.34 -21.13
N GLY A 195 34.94 -16.76 -19.90
CA GLY A 195 34.63 -15.86 -18.80
C GLY A 195 33.33 -15.05 -18.97
N ARG A 196 32.55 -15.31 -20.05
CA ARG A 196 31.26 -14.65 -20.31
C ARG A 196 30.11 -15.44 -19.70
N LEU A 197 30.16 -15.55 -18.39
CA LEU A 197 29.24 -16.32 -17.58
C LEU A 197 28.52 -15.43 -16.56
N GLY A 198 27.34 -15.82 -16.11
CA GLY A 198 26.68 -15.15 -15.00
C GLY A 198 25.52 -15.99 -14.45
N THR A 199 25.15 -15.73 -13.21
CA THR A 199 23.98 -16.43 -12.63
C THR A 199 22.69 -15.93 -13.28
N HIS A 200 21.78 -16.85 -13.60
CA HIS A 200 20.43 -16.50 -14.03
C HIS A 200 19.35 -16.76 -12.96
N ASN A 201 19.79 -16.90 -11.72
CA ASN A 201 18.86 -17.05 -10.61
C ASN A 201 17.95 -15.85 -10.47
N ILE A 202 16.66 -16.12 -10.33
CA ILE A 202 15.63 -15.13 -9.99
C ILE A 202 15.22 -15.36 -8.55
N TYR A 203 15.28 -14.31 -7.73
CA TYR A 203 14.93 -14.35 -6.31
C TYR A 203 13.65 -13.55 -6.08
N PRO A 204 12.48 -14.23 -5.98
CA PRO A 204 11.24 -13.55 -5.65
C PRO A 204 11.25 -13.06 -4.20
N ASP A 205 10.47 -12.01 -3.93
CA ASP A 205 10.21 -11.55 -2.57
C ASP A 205 9.46 -12.62 -1.76
N LYS A 206 9.26 -12.40 -0.46
CA LYS A 206 8.62 -13.37 0.46
C LYS A 206 7.21 -13.82 0.03
N ASP A 207 6.51 -12.99 -0.74
CA ASP A 207 5.19 -13.27 -1.29
C ASP A 207 5.22 -14.01 -2.65
N GLY A 208 6.40 -14.39 -3.12
CA GLY A 208 6.61 -15.09 -4.38
C GLY A 208 6.59 -14.19 -5.63
N ILE A 209 6.56 -12.87 -5.46
CA ILE A 209 6.52 -11.91 -6.57
C ILE A 209 7.92 -11.36 -6.85
N VAL A 210 8.32 -11.34 -8.12
CA VAL A 210 9.59 -10.74 -8.56
C VAL A 210 9.39 -9.25 -8.78
N ARG A 211 10.07 -8.42 -7.97
CA ARG A 211 10.10 -6.95 -8.08
C ARG A 211 11.50 -6.42 -8.32
N GLN A 212 12.48 -7.18 -7.92
CA GLN A 212 13.88 -6.81 -7.96
C GLN A 212 14.71 -7.87 -8.67
N TYR A 213 15.89 -7.45 -9.15
CA TYR A 213 16.88 -8.33 -9.72
C TYR A 213 18.17 -8.25 -8.90
N ARG A 214 18.77 -9.41 -8.60
CA ARG A 214 20.04 -9.49 -7.91
C ARG A 214 21.18 -9.41 -8.90
N LEU A 215 21.93 -8.32 -8.89
CA LEU A 215 23.03 -8.11 -9.83
C LEU A 215 24.27 -8.94 -9.49
N TYR A 216 24.52 -9.18 -8.20
CA TYR A 216 25.59 -10.07 -7.75
C TYR A 216 25.27 -10.64 -6.37
N GLN A 217 25.94 -11.72 -6.03
CA GLN A 217 25.98 -12.27 -4.68
C GLN A 217 27.37 -12.16 -4.10
N THR A 218 27.46 -12.02 -2.78
CA THR A 218 28.74 -12.11 -2.05
C THR A 218 28.74 -13.38 -1.23
N HIS A 219 29.81 -14.17 -1.35
CA HIS A 219 30.01 -15.39 -0.59
C HIS A 219 31.47 -15.49 -0.15
N GLU A 220 31.74 -15.53 1.16
CA GLU A 220 33.09 -15.69 1.73
C GLU A 220 34.13 -14.73 1.12
N GLY A 221 33.73 -13.45 0.86
CA GLY A 221 34.61 -12.44 0.25
C GLY A 221 34.69 -12.48 -1.27
N TRP A 222 33.99 -13.39 -1.93
CA TRP A 222 33.85 -13.48 -3.38
C TRP A 222 32.59 -12.81 -3.88
N LYS A 223 32.68 -12.21 -5.06
CA LYS A 223 31.56 -11.58 -5.78
C LYS A 223 31.18 -12.42 -6.99
N ILE A 224 29.98 -12.94 -7.00
CA ILE A 224 29.42 -13.81 -8.02
C ILE A 224 28.43 -12.99 -8.85
N PRO A 225 28.75 -12.62 -10.10
CA PRO A 225 27.89 -11.75 -10.90
C PRO A 225 26.70 -12.52 -11.48
N SER A 226 25.61 -11.77 -11.73
CA SER A 226 24.50 -12.23 -12.54
C SER A 226 24.79 -12.06 -14.04
N LEU A 227 24.07 -12.78 -14.88
CA LEU A 227 24.21 -12.71 -16.32
C LEU A 227 24.03 -11.28 -16.87
N PRO A 228 22.98 -10.49 -16.45
CA PRO A 228 22.87 -9.08 -16.85
C PRO A 228 24.06 -8.22 -16.43
N LEU A 229 24.65 -8.49 -15.27
CA LEU A 229 25.82 -7.74 -14.82
C LEU A 229 27.03 -8.02 -15.69
N THR A 230 27.30 -9.29 -16.02
CA THR A 230 28.42 -9.68 -16.88
C THR A 230 28.27 -9.10 -18.29
N ILE A 231 27.07 -9.15 -18.86
CA ILE A 231 26.76 -8.52 -20.17
C ILE A 231 27.06 -7.02 -20.12
N ALA A 232 26.59 -6.34 -19.07
CA ALA A 232 26.78 -4.90 -18.91
C ALA A 232 28.26 -4.52 -18.75
N GLN A 233 29.02 -5.29 -18.00
CA GLN A 233 30.47 -5.09 -17.80
C GLN A 233 31.24 -5.27 -19.12
N SER A 234 30.90 -6.29 -19.90
CA SER A 234 31.56 -6.52 -21.21
C SER A 234 31.27 -5.43 -22.25
N MET A 235 30.21 -4.66 -22.04
CA MET A 235 29.77 -3.55 -22.91
C MET A 235 30.11 -2.17 -22.35
N ASP A 236 30.87 -2.09 -21.26
CA ASP A 236 31.24 -0.86 -20.55
C ASP A 236 30.02 -0.01 -20.11
N TYR A 237 28.89 -0.65 -19.80
CA TYR A 237 27.73 0.06 -19.24
C TYR A 237 27.96 0.41 -17.78
N THR A 238 27.43 1.57 -17.37
CA THR A 238 27.49 2.01 -15.97
C THR A 238 26.63 1.10 -15.09
N VAL A 239 27.27 0.36 -14.18
CA VAL A 239 26.59 -0.58 -13.30
C VAL A 239 26.29 0.07 -11.95
N PRO A 240 25.09 -0.11 -11.39
CA PRO A 240 24.78 0.33 -10.03
C PRO A 240 25.64 -0.42 -8.99
N GLY A 241 26.04 0.27 -7.94
CA GLY A 241 26.79 -0.36 -6.84
C GLY A 241 25.94 -1.22 -5.91
N ALA A 242 24.61 -1.20 -6.05
CA ALA A 242 23.69 -1.97 -5.24
C ALA A 242 23.66 -3.45 -5.68
N GLN A 243 23.54 -4.34 -4.70
CA GLN A 243 23.43 -5.78 -4.95
C GLN A 243 22.07 -6.14 -5.57
N ASP A 244 21.00 -5.63 -4.98
CA ASP A 244 19.62 -5.83 -5.46
C ASP A 244 19.08 -4.51 -6.01
N VAL A 245 18.45 -4.55 -7.18
CA VAL A 245 17.88 -3.39 -7.87
C VAL A 245 16.42 -3.63 -8.22
N LEU A 246 15.58 -2.62 -8.05
CA LEU A 246 14.18 -2.70 -8.44
C LEU A 246 14.02 -2.54 -9.94
N LEU A 247 13.33 -3.50 -10.56
CA LEU A 247 13.10 -3.48 -11.99
C LEU A 247 12.14 -2.35 -12.39
N ASN A 248 12.57 -1.56 -13.37
CA ASN A 248 11.74 -0.58 -14.05
C ASN A 248 11.13 -1.24 -15.30
N TRP A 249 9.99 -1.87 -15.10
CA TRP A 249 9.28 -2.62 -16.12
C TRP A 249 8.90 -1.74 -17.32
N ARG A 250 9.08 -2.27 -18.52
CA ARG A 250 8.74 -1.59 -19.78
C ARG A 250 7.27 -1.78 -20.17
N GLY A 251 6.60 -2.74 -19.55
CA GLY A 251 5.21 -3.09 -19.80
C GLY A 251 4.82 -4.40 -19.17
N GLY A 252 3.71 -4.98 -19.62
CA GLY A 252 3.31 -6.33 -19.29
C GLY A 252 4.14 -7.38 -20.04
N PRO A 253 3.81 -8.69 -19.91
CA PRO A 253 4.47 -9.74 -20.69
C PRO A 253 4.42 -9.49 -22.19
N PHE A 254 5.45 -9.91 -22.90
CA PHE A 254 5.62 -9.77 -24.34
C PHE A 254 5.75 -8.30 -24.83
N THR A 255 6.45 -7.50 -24.06
CA THR A 255 6.68 -6.07 -24.37
C THR A 255 7.86 -5.87 -25.33
N TYR A 256 8.91 -6.69 -25.25
CA TYR A 256 10.08 -6.62 -26.13
C TYR A 256 9.78 -7.13 -27.55
N HIS A 257 10.74 -6.98 -28.45
CA HIS A 257 10.65 -7.55 -29.79
C HIS A 257 10.96 -9.05 -29.72
N TYR A 258 9.99 -9.88 -30.09
CA TYR A 258 10.09 -11.33 -30.10
C TYR A 258 10.22 -11.88 -31.52
N VAL A 259 11.13 -12.82 -31.70
CA VAL A 259 11.34 -13.57 -32.93
C VAL A 259 11.22 -15.05 -32.60
N SER A 260 10.32 -15.78 -33.27
CA SER A 260 10.19 -17.24 -33.07
C SER A 260 11.49 -17.92 -33.48
N PHE A 261 12.03 -18.79 -32.61
CA PHE A 261 13.25 -19.55 -32.88
C PHE A 261 13.12 -20.40 -34.17
N SER A 262 12.02 -21.16 -34.31
CA SER A 262 11.79 -21.99 -35.49
C SER A 262 11.65 -21.18 -36.78
N ASP A 263 11.07 -19.97 -36.73
CA ASP A 263 10.91 -19.13 -37.91
C ASP A 263 12.24 -18.51 -38.33
N ALA A 264 13.04 -18.05 -37.36
CA ALA A 264 14.39 -17.56 -37.64
C ALA A 264 15.28 -18.68 -38.21
N MET A 265 15.28 -19.84 -37.59
CA MET A 265 16.08 -20.99 -38.03
C MET A 265 15.70 -21.43 -39.44
N ARG A 266 14.39 -21.51 -39.76
CA ARG A 266 13.89 -21.87 -41.09
C ARG A 266 14.27 -20.84 -42.14
N ASP A 267 14.18 -19.55 -41.83
CA ASP A 267 14.61 -18.48 -42.74
C ASP A 267 16.11 -18.55 -42.99
N MET A 268 16.92 -18.76 -41.93
CA MET A 268 18.39 -18.93 -42.05
C MET A 268 18.79 -20.09 -42.93
N ALA A 269 18.04 -21.18 -42.91
CA ALA A 269 18.28 -22.35 -43.77
C ALA A 269 17.74 -22.16 -45.21
N SER A 270 16.83 -21.22 -45.43
CA SER A 270 16.18 -20.98 -46.72
C SER A 270 17.10 -20.27 -47.73
N LYS A 271 17.02 -20.69 -49.00
CA LYS A 271 17.66 -19.99 -50.11
C LYS A 271 16.99 -18.63 -50.41
N GLN A 272 15.69 -18.54 -50.14
CA GLN A 272 14.92 -17.29 -50.25
C GLN A 272 14.65 -16.73 -48.88
N LYS A 273 15.49 -15.79 -48.44
CA LYS A 273 15.33 -15.12 -47.19
C LYS A 273 14.10 -14.21 -47.21
N THR A 274 13.24 -14.32 -46.22
CA THR A 274 12.03 -13.48 -46.03
C THR A 274 12.17 -12.47 -44.91
N ARG A 275 13.09 -12.71 -43.98
CA ARG A 275 13.38 -11.83 -42.87
C ARG A 275 14.46 -10.81 -43.23
N PRO A 276 14.49 -9.60 -42.60
CA PRO A 276 15.56 -8.65 -42.76
C PRO A 276 16.93 -9.27 -42.47
N GLN A 277 17.89 -9.01 -43.36
CA GLN A 277 19.24 -9.59 -43.21
C GLN A 277 20.08 -8.88 -42.13
N ASP A 278 19.59 -7.75 -41.64
CA ASP A 278 20.17 -6.92 -40.59
C ASP A 278 19.34 -6.94 -39.28
N GLU A 279 18.41 -7.89 -39.17
CA GLU A 279 17.47 -7.97 -38.03
C GLU A 279 18.19 -8.03 -36.68
N PHE A 280 19.32 -8.71 -36.62
CA PHE A 280 20.14 -8.87 -35.40
C PHE A 280 21.39 -8.01 -35.37
N THR A 281 21.62 -7.19 -36.39
CA THR A 281 22.82 -6.37 -36.50
C THR A 281 22.88 -5.33 -35.37
N GLY A 282 23.97 -5.39 -34.58
CA GLY A 282 24.19 -4.50 -33.44
C GLY A 282 23.23 -4.71 -32.27
N LYS A 283 22.42 -5.77 -32.29
CA LYS A 283 21.43 -6.07 -31.23
C LYS A 283 22.01 -6.94 -30.13
N ILE A 284 21.40 -6.86 -28.95
CA ILE A 284 21.57 -7.85 -27.88
C ILE A 284 20.46 -8.88 -28.11
N VAL A 285 20.85 -10.07 -28.49
CA VAL A 285 19.93 -11.16 -28.81
C VAL A 285 19.90 -12.13 -27.65
N ILE A 286 18.73 -12.27 -27.03
CA ILE A 286 18.53 -13.19 -25.89
C ILE A 286 17.72 -14.39 -26.38
N ILE A 287 18.31 -15.58 -26.30
CA ILE A 287 17.69 -16.84 -26.69
C ILE A 287 17.15 -17.51 -25.43
N GLY A 288 15.84 -17.62 -25.32
CA GLY A 288 15.19 -18.22 -24.15
C GLY A 288 13.80 -18.73 -24.47
N SER A 289 13.07 -19.15 -23.47
CA SER A 289 11.76 -19.78 -23.68
C SER A 289 10.62 -19.00 -23.05
N THR A 290 9.51 -18.90 -23.79
CA THR A 290 8.21 -18.50 -23.24
C THR A 290 7.21 -19.66 -23.19
N ALA A 291 7.63 -20.86 -23.60
CA ALA A 291 6.78 -22.05 -23.63
C ALA A 291 6.32 -22.45 -22.22
N PRO A 292 5.01 -22.47 -21.93
CA PRO A 292 4.51 -22.93 -20.64
C PRO A 292 4.96 -24.35 -20.28
N SER A 293 5.17 -25.20 -21.24
CA SER A 293 5.66 -26.58 -21.06
C SER A 293 7.09 -26.65 -20.51
N LEU A 294 7.88 -25.56 -20.60
CA LEU A 294 9.24 -25.48 -20.06
C LEU A 294 9.29 -24.78 -18.68
N PHE A 295 8.15 -24.37 -18.14
CA PHE A 295 7.95 -23.86 -16.76
C PHE A 295 8.78 -22.63 -16.37
N ASP A 296 9.25 -21.84 -17.33
CA ASP A 296 9.98 -20.59 -17.02
C ASP A 296 9.05 -19.37 -16.97
N LEU A 297 7.96 -19.49 -16.21
CA LEU A 297 7.02 -18.42 -15.95
C LEU A 297 7.08 -18.01 -14.48
N LYS A 298 7.22 -16.73 -14.22
CA LYS A 298 7.35 -16.15 -12.88
C LYS A 298 6.22 -15.15 -12.58
N ALA A 299 5.82 -15.06 -11.32
CA ALA A 299 4.94 -13.97 -10.88
C ALA A 299 5.77 -12.70 -10.69
N THR A 300 5.31 -11.60 -11.27
CA THR A 300 5.97 -10.29 -11.18
C THR A 300 5.00 -9.21 -10.75
N ALA A 301 5.51 -8.01 -10.44
CA ALA A 301 4.67 -6.84 -10.18
C ALA A 301 3.68 -6.55 -11.34
N MET A 302 4.02 -6.94 -12.58
CA MET A 302 3.22 -6.66 -13.77
C MET A 302 2.17 -7.73 -14.07
N ALA A 303 2.50 -9.02 -13.86
CA ALA A 303 1.63 -10.13 -14.23
C ALA A 303 1.84 -11.35 -13.32
N LYS A 304 0.82 -12.23 -13.26
CA LYS A 304 0.92 -13.51 -12.54
C LYS A 304 1.82 -14.51 -13.26
N THR A 305 1.91 -14.40 -14.59
CA THR A 305 2.72 -15.23 -15.46
C THR A 305 3.52 -14.32 -16.38
N HIS A 306 4.81 -14.21 -16.15
CA HIS A 306 5.74 -13.38 -16.90
C HIS A 306 6.93 -14.27 -17.32
N PRO A 307 7.34 -14.27 -18.60
CA PRO A 307 8.47 -15.09 -19.04
C PRO A 307 9.78 -14.72 -18.33
N GLY A 308 10.54 -15.71 -17.88
CA GLY A 308 11.83 -15.49 -17.22
C GLY A 308 12.83 -14.77 -18.12
N VAL A 309 12.88 -15.13 -19.40
CA VAL A 309 13.72 -14.47 -20.40
C VAL A 309 13.44 -12.95 -20.50
N GLU A 310 12.20 -12.52 -20.32
CA GLU A 310 11.84 -11.10 -20.35
C GLU A 310 12.25 -10.36 -19.07
N ILE A 311 12.32 -11.06 -17.93
CA ILE A 311 12.89 -10.51 -16.70
C ILE A 311 14.39 -10.23 -16.89
N LEU A 312 15.11 -11.16 -17.51
CA LEU A 312 16.50 -11.01 -17.89
C LEU A 312 16.69 -9.81 -18.84
N ALA A 313 15.87 -9.75 -19.91
CA ALA A 313 15.87 -8.64 -20.86
C ALA A 313 15.64 -7.28 -20.16
N THR A 314 14.67 -7.21 -19.24
CA THR A 314 14.37 -6.01 -18.47
C THR A 314 15.55 -5.59 -17.59
N ALA A 315 16.26 -6.54 -16.98
CA ALA A 315 17.44 -6.23 -16.16
C ALA A 315 18.57 -5.65 -17.00
N VAL A 316 18.84 -6.23 -18.20
CA VAL A 316 19.85 -5.72 -19.14
C VAL A 316 19.47 -4.32 -19.64
N ASP A 317 18.21 -4.11 -20.02
CA ASP A 317 17.66 -2.83 -20.47
C ASP A 317 17.83 -1.75 -19.39
N ASN A 318 17.47 -2.07 -18.15
CA ASN A 318 17.57 -1.12 -17.03
C ASN A 318 19.05 -0.74 -16.74
N ILE A 319 20.00 -1.68 -16.85
CA ILE A 319 21.42 -1.36 -16.71
C ILE A 319 21.87 -0.45 -17.84
N LYS A 320 21.53 -0.79 -19.09
CA LYS A 320 21.90 -0.01 -20.28
C LYS A 320 21.47 1.45 -20.17
N HIS A 321 20.26 1.70 -19.64
CA HIS A 321 19.71 3.05 -19.49
C HIS A 321 19.98 3.69 -18.12
N GLY A 322 20.45 2.93 -17.13
CA GLY A 322 20.69 3.40 -15.77
C GLY A 322 19.42 3.86 -15.04
N ASP A 323 18.26 3.32 -15.39
CA ASP A 323 16.94 3.82 -15.02
C ASP A 323 16.14 2.91 -14.08
N PHE A 324 16.81 2.08 -13.30
CA PHE A 324 16.17 1.29 -12.25
C PHE A 324 15.23 2.12 -11.38
N LEU A 325 14.15 1.49 -10.91
CA LEU A 325 13.32 2.10 -9.90
C LEU A 325 14.11 2.28 -8.60
N ARG A 326 13.91 3.41 -7.96
CA ARG A 326 14.53 3.73 -6.67
C ARG A 326 13.47 3.70 -5.59
N VAL A 327 13.84 3.23 -4.40
CA VAL A 327 13.02 3.41 -3.19
C VAL A 327 13.73 4.42 -2.31
N TRP A 328 13.02 5.42 -1.90
CA TRP A 328 13.55 6.34 -0.89
C TRP A 328 13.45 5.70 0.49
N ARG A 329 14.47 4.89 0.80
CA ARG A 329 14.64 4.24 2.11
C ARG A 329 15.74 4.98 2.86
N GLY A 330 15.39 5.92 3.71
CA GLY A 330 16.34 6.43 4.70
C GLY A 330 16.47 5.42 5.83
N THR A 331 17.07 4.24 5.58
CA THR A 331 17.23 3.19 6.59
C THR A 331 18.36 3.50 7.55
N ILE A 332 18.13 3.26 8.84
CA ILE A 332 19.20 3.22 9.84
C ILE A 332 19.83 1.82 9.73
N PRO A 333 21.09 1.68 9.28
CA PRO A 333 21.67 0.37 8.97
C PRO A 333 21.69 -0.61 10.15
N VAL A 334 21.87 -0.10 11.38
CA VAL A 334 21.97 -0.93 12.60
C VAL A 334 20.63 -1.56 12.99
N LEU A 335 19.52 -0.88 12.71
CA LEU A 335 18.17 -1.31 13.13
C LEU A 335 17.31 -1.78 11.94
N ASN A 336 17.78 -1.64 10.71
CA ASN A 336 17.05 -1.89 9.48
C ASN A 336 15.66 -1.20 9.43
N ILE A 337 15.52 -0.06 10.11
CA ILE A 337 14.27 0.70 10.23
C ILE A 337 14.29 1.85 9.22
N SER A 338 13.24 1.97 8.40
CA SER A 338 13.03 3.13 7.54
C SER A 338 12.63 4.34 8.40
N LEU A 339 13.57 5.26 8.63
CA LEU A 339 13.34 6.47 9.41
C LEU A 339 12.21 7.35 8.84
N PRO A 340 12.11 7.61 7.51
CA PRO A 340 11.01 8.38 6.95
C PRO A 340 9.64 7.74 7.21
N TYR A 341 9.52 6.42 7.09
CA TYR A 341 8.29 5.69 7.38
C TYR A 341 7.82 5.95 8.81
N VAL A 342 8.71 5.80 9.79
CA VAL A 342 8.37 6.01 11.21
C VAL A 342 7.98 7.46 11.46
N LEU A 343 8.82 8.42 11.02
CA LEU A 343 8.58 9.85 11.28
C LEU A 343 7.28 10.35 10.66
N ILE A 344 6.99 9.98 9.41
CA ILE A 344 5.76 10.40 8.73
C ILE A 344 4.54 9.75 9.39
N SER A 345 4.63 8.47 9.75
CA SER A 345 3.54 7.77 10.46
C SER A 345 3.22 8.44 11.79
N LEU A 346 4.24 8.70 12.61
CA LEU A 346 4.08 9.40 13.89
C LEU A 346 3.52 10.81 13.68
N MET A 347 4.06 11.57 12.73
CA MET A 347 3.58 12.91 12.42
C MET A 347 2.09 12.91 12.06
N LEU A 348 1.64 12.01 11.18
CA LEU A 348 0.23 11.92 10.76
C LEU A 348 -0.69 11.51 11.93
N ILE A 349 -0.27 10.55 12.76
CA ILE A 349 -1.01 10.12 13.95
C ILE A 349 -1.17 11.30 14.92
N TRP A 350 -0.08 11.98 15.27
CA TRP A 350 -0.11 13.05 16.25
C TRP A 350 -0.80 14.31 15.76
N LEU A 351 -0.68 14.66 14.46
CA LEU A 351 -1.47 15.76 13.87
C LEU A 351 -2.96 15.46 13.92
N THR A 352 -3.34 14.22 13.60
CA THR A 352 -4.75 13.79 13.68
C THR A 352 -5.24 13.80 15.13
N ALA A 353 -4.42 13.33 16.06
CA ALA A 353 -4.71 13.35 17.50
C ALA A 353 -4.91 14.78 18.02
N ALA A 354 -4.02 15.69 17.68
CA ALA A 354 -4.11 17.09 18.07
C ALA A 354 -5.38 17.75 17.52
N ALA A 355 -5.69 17.55 16.24
CA ALA A 355 -6.90 18.09 15.62
C ALA A 355 -8.19 17.61 16.31
N LEU A 356 -8.25 16.32 16.66
CA LEU A 356 -9.40 15.76 17.38
C LEU A 356 -9.44 16.19 18.85
N TYR A 357 -8.29 16.32 19.50
CA TYR A 357 -8.19 16.76 20.89
C TYR A 357 -8.62 18.23 21.08
N PHE A 358 -8.22 19.11 20.16
CA PHE A 358 -8.60 20.53 20.19
C PHE A 358 -9.99 20.82 19.60
N ASN A 359 -10.85 19.82 19.46
CA ASN A 359 -12.22 19.94 18.95
C ASN A 359 -12.33 20.69 17.61
N ALA A 360 -11.48 20.37 16.65
CA ALA A 360 -11.62 20.86 15.29
C ALA A 360 -13.03 20.54 14.74
N ASP A 361 -13.57 21.46 13.92
CA ASP A 361 -14.87 21.25 13.24
C ASP A 361 -14.87 19.88 12.54
N ARG A 362 -15.66 18.95 13.09
CA ARG A 362 -15.63 17.53 12.69
C ARG A 362 -15.88 17.33 11.20
N ASP A 363 -16.77 18.10 10.60
CA ASP A 363 -17.11 17.94 9.19
C ASP A 363 -16.00 18.48 8.28
N LYS A 364 -15.42 19.63 8.62
CA LYS A 364 -14.28 20.19 7.89
C LYS A 364 -13.05 19.32 8.07
N PHE A 365 -12.80 18.82 9.28
CA PHE A 365 -11.67 17.96 9.57
C PHE A 365 -11.77 16.62 8.83
N ASN A 366 -12.95 15.97 8.79
CA ASN A 366 -13.15 14.72 8.05
C ASN A 366 -12.84 14.88 6.56
N LYS A 367 -13.28 16.00 5.95
CA LYS A 367 -13.00 16.29 4.55
C LYS A 367 -11.51 16.54 4.33
N LEU A 368 -10.90 17.37 5.17
CA LEU A 368 -9.47 17.68 5.09
C LEU A 368 -8.62 16.42 5.28
N PHE A 369 -8.94 15.60 6.28
CA PHE A 369 -8.25 14.33 6.52
C PHE A 369 -8.33 13.40 5.31
N SER A 370 -9.53 13.14 4.79
CA SER A 370 -9.71 12.26 3.63
C SER A 370 -8.98 12.79 2.40
N SER A 371 -9.06 14.10 2.13
CA SER A 371 -8.34 14.72 1.01
C SER A 371 -6.83 14.62 1.18
N SER A 372 -6.30 14.82 2.39
CA SER A 372 -4.86 14.71 2.64
C SER A 372 -4.31 13.30 2.39
N GLN A 373 -5.06 12.24 2.75
CA GLN A 373 -4.65 10.87 2.48
C GLN A 373 -4.59 10.58 0.97
N ILE A 374 -5.59 11.06 0.21
CA ILE A 374 -5.61 10.94 -1.26
C ILE A 374 -4.42 11.69 -1.88
N ILE A 375 -4.13 12.89 -1.41
CA ILE A 375 -3.00 13.70 -1.90
C ILE A 375 -1.67 13.00 -1.62
N LEU A 376 -1.50 12.40 -0.44
CA LEU A 376 -0.27 11.67 -0.10
C LEU A 376 -0.06 10.46 -1.02
N LEU A 377 -1.11 9.68 -1.29
CA LEU A 377 -1.02 8.55 -2.22
C LEU A 377 -0.79 9.02 -3.67
N ALA A 378 -1.46 10.09 -4.09
CA ALA A 378 -1.24 10.69 -5.40
C ALA A 378 0.19 11.22 -5.54
N LEU A 379 0.78 11.77 -4.48
CA LEU A 379 2.17 12.21 -4.46
C LEU A 379 3.12 11.02 -4.67
N SER A 380 2.93 9.90 -3.95
CA SER A 380 3.71 8.68 -4.14
C SER A 380 3.62 8.19 -5.59
N PHE A 381 2.40 8.17 -6.17
CA PHE A 381 2.16 7.80 -7.57
C PHE A 381 2.82 8.76 -8.56
N THR A 382 2.84 10.06 -8.26
CA THR A 382 3.51 11.08 -9.10
C THR A 382 5.02 10.87 -9.09
N PHE A 383 5.62 10.60 -7.93
CA PHE A 383 7.06 10.38 -7.82
C PHE A 383 7.54 9.17 -8.62
N ILE A 384 6.79 8.06 -8.59
CA ILE A 384 7.17 6.86 -9.36
C ILE A 384 7.04 7.09 -10.86
N ASN A 385 6.09 7.93 -11.30
CA ASN A 385 5.89 8.24 -12.71
C ASN A 385 6.94 9.20 -13.29
N ILE A 386 7.32 10.23 -12.51
CA ILE A 386 8.19 11.32 -13.03
C ILE A 386 9.66 11.05 -12.72
N PHE A 387 9.95 10.53 -11.52
CA PHE A 387 11.33 10.42 -11.00
C PHE A 387 11.83 8.98 -10.91
N ASN A 388 11.09 7.99 -11.39
CA ASN A 388 11.39 6.56 -11.21
C ASN A 388 11.67 6.22 -9.73
N THR A 389 11.04 6.95 -8.80
CA THR A 389 11.29 6.82 -7.37
C THR A 389 10.01 6.51 -6.64
N TYR A 390 9.96 5.37 -5.98
CA TYR A 390 8.86 5.02 -5.09
C TYR A 390 9.07 5.67 -3.73
N PHE A 391 8.19 6.62 -3.43
CA PHE A 391 8.11 7.26 -2.13
C PHE A 391 7.02 6.58 -1.31
N ASP A 392 7.43 5.72 -0.37
CA ASP A 392 6.51 4.90 0.40
C ASP A 392 5.72 5.71 1.42
N LEU A 393 4.54 6.19 1.02
CA LEU A 393 3.57 6.84 1.89
C LEU A 393 2.40 5.93 2.27
N THR A 394 2.34 4.72 1.71
CA THR A 394 1.22 3.79 1.93
C THR A 394 1.13 3.36 3.39
N GLY A 395 2.24 2.97 3.99
CA GLY A 395 2.29 2.59 5.41
C GLY A 395 1.84 3.71 6.35
N PRO A 396 2.41 4.92 6.28
CA PRO A 396 1.96 6.08 7.04
C PRO A 396 0.47 6.40 6.89
N VAL A 397 -0.06 6.33 5.66
CA VAL A 397 -1.48 6.54 5.37
C VAL A 397 -2.35 5.48 6.05
N ILE A 398 -1.96 4.22 6.02
CA ILE A 398 -2.69 3.11 6.69
C ILE A 398 -2.76 3.35 8.19
N TRP A 399 -1.66 3.73 8.83
CA TRP A 399 -1.63 4.01 10.26
C TRP A 399 -2.50 5.22 10.63
N ALA A 400 -2.48 6.28 9.82
CA ALA A 400 -3.33 7.46 10.01
C ALA A 400 -4.83 7.12 9.87
N ILE A 401 -5.20 6.34 8.86
CA ILE A 401 -6.57 5.85 8.67
C ILE A 401 -7.00 4.93 9.82
N GLY A 402 -6.13 4.04 10.27
CA GLY A 402 -6.38 3.18 11.43
C GLY A 402 -6.66 3.98 12.69
N TYR A 403 -5.81 4.96 13.00
CA TYR A 403 -6.00 5.89 14.10
C TYR A 403 -7.35 6.62 14.00
N PHE A 404 -7.61 7.24 12.86
CA PHE A 404 -8.83 8.00 12.63
C PHE A 404 -10.10 7.13 12.75
N SER A 405 -10.06 5.91 12.24
CA SER A 405 -11.17 4.96 12.31
C SER A 405 -11.51 4.58 13.75
N ILE A 406 -10.49 4.23 14.56
CA ILE A 406 -10.67 3.90 15.98
C ILE A 406 -11.19 5.13 16.74
N ALA A 407 -10.62 6.29 16.50
CA ALA A 407 -11.03 7.56 17.11
C ALA A 407 -12.51 7.89 16.79
N LYS A 408 -12.93 7.65 15.54
CA LYS A 408 -14.32 7.86 15.10
C LYS A 408 -15.30 6.88 15.73
N ILE A 409 -14.93 5.59 15.83
CA ILE A 409 -15.72 4.57 16.53
C ILE A 409 -15.91 4.97 17.99
N TYR A 410 -14.83 5.39 18.65
CA TYR A 410 -14.90 5.87 20.03
C TYR A 410 -15.82 7.08 20.18
N ALA A 411 -15.70 8.08 19.32
CA ALA A 411 -16.57 9.25 19.33
C ALA A 411 -18.07 8.86 19.18
N LEU A 412 -18.37 7.98 18.22
CA LEU A 412 -19.75 7.47 18.02
C LEU A 412 -20.25 6.67 19.22
N ALA A 413 -19.41 5.85 19.84
CA ALA A 413 -19.77 5.09 21.04
C ALA A 413 -20.05 6.02 22.22
N THR A 414 -19.22 7.05 22.40
CA THR A 414 -19.40 8.06 23.45
C THR A 414 -20.66 8.88 23.25
N ASP A 415 -20.91 9.36 22.03
CA ASP A 415 -22.14 10.10 21.70
C ASP A 415 -23.39 9.25 21.96
N ARG A 416 -23.38 7.97 21.57
CA ARG A 416 -24.49 7.04 21.87
C ARG A 416 -24.66 6.77 23.35
N ALA A 417 -23.58 6.67 24.11
CA ALA A 417 -23.63 6.49 25.56
C ALA A 417 -24.22 7.72 26.25
N LEU A 418 -23.86 8.93 25.81
CA LEU A 418 -24.44 10.19 26.30
C LEU A 418 -25.93 10.30 25.97
N GLN A 419 -26.33 9.97 24.71
CA GLN A 419 -27.74 9.95 24.30
C GLN A 419 -28.60 8.95 25.12
N ARG A 420 -27.98 7.88 25.64
CA ARG A 420 -28.66 6.93 26.52
C ARG A 420 -28.75 7.36 27.99
N GLY A 421 -28.35 8.58 28.32
CA GLY A 421 -28.35 9.11 29.69
C GLY A 421 -27.26 8.52 30.60
N LEU A 422 -26.23 7.90 30.01
CA LEU A 422 -25.01 7.56 30.72
C LEU A 422 -24.13 8.82 30.80
N ALA A 423 -24.46 9.72 31.73
CA ALA A 423 -23.68 10.92 31.97
C ALA A 423 -22.36 10.55 32.69
N PHE A 424 -21.33 10.22 31.93
CA PHE A 424 -20.00 9.95 32.45
C PHE A 424 -19.35 11.17 33.18
N ASP A 425 -19.98 12.35 33.05
CA ASP A 425 -19.43 13.61 33.60
C ASP A 425 -20.00 13.99 34.96
N VAL A 426 -20.99 13.24 35.48
CA VAL A 426 -21.67 13.58 36.73
C VAL A 426 -21.21 12.65 37.84
N ARG A 427 -20.90 13.20 39.00
CA ARG A 427 -20.52 12.39 40.18
C ARG A 427 -21.69 11.52 40.60
N PRO A 428 -21.50 10.19 40.75
CA PRO A 428 -22.56 9.32 41.21
C PRO A 428 -23.14 9.78 42.55
N GLY A 429 -24.48 9.89 42.62
CA GLY A 429 -25.20 10.33 43.83
C GLY A 429 -25.34 11.86 43.96
N SER A 430 -24.80 12.67 43.02
CA SER A 430 -25.05 14.11 42.99
C SER A 430 -26.41 14.41 42.35
N GLY A 431 -27.07 15.47 42.83
CA GLY A 431 -28.21 16.06 42.13
C GLY A 431 -27.72 16.84 40.90
N ILE A 432 -28.41 16.67 39.80
CA ILE A 432 -28.17 17.42 38.58
C ILE A 432 -29.43 18.17 38.18
N HIS A 433 -29.26 19.39 37.68
CA HIS A 433 -30.31 20.16 37.05
C HIS A 433 -30.24 19.91 35.55
N VAL A 434 -31.36 19.52 34.96
CA VAL A 434 -31.51 19.29 33.53
C VAL A 434 -32.50 20.30 33.01
N LEU A 435 -32.09 21.08 32.02
CA LEU A 435 -32.96 22.01 31.31
C LEU A 435 -33.06 21.48 29.87
N LEU A 436 -34.28 21.28 29.40
CA LEU A 436 -34.62 20.80 28.06
C LEU A 436 -35.45 21.86 27.34
N MET A 437 -34.96 22.27 26.19
CA MET A 437 -35.67 23.23 25.33
C MET A 437 -35.93 22.59 23.97
N PRO A 438 -37.06 21.86 23.80
CA PRO A 438 -37.50 21.43 22.49
C PRO A 438 -38.04 22.61 21.70
N VAL A 439 -37.60 22.73 20.46
CA VAL A 439 -37.99 23.75 19.49
C VAL A 439 -38.59 23.08 18.28
N ILE A 440 -39.82 23.35 17.96
CA ILE A 440 -40.51 22.91 16.72
C ILE A 440 -40.64 24.10 15.77
N VAL A 441 -40.25 23.92 14.53
CA VAL A 441 -40.49 24.87 13.44
C VAL A 441 -41.68 24.35 12.62
N GLU A 442 -42.77 25.13 12.63
CA GLU A 442 -44.00 24.79 11.90
C GLU A 442 -43.96 25.42 10.50
N SER A 443 -43.19 24.84 9.62
CA SER A 443 -43.14 25.23 8.21
C SER A 443 -44.22 24.51 7.40
N ALA A 444 -44.70 25.13 6.31
CA ALA A 444 -45.71 24.55 5.43
C ALA A 444 -45.27 23.23 4.79
N GLU A 445 -43.93 23.06 4.61
CA GLU A 445 -43.30 21.81 4.18
C GLU A 445 -42.23 21.43 5.21
N PRO A 446 -42.01 20.12 5.48
CA PRO A 446 -40.97 19.68 6.40
C PRO A 446 -39.59 20.19 5.97
N MET A 447 -38.83 20.67 6.92
CA MET A 447 -37.45 21.13 6.66
C MET A 447 -36.60 19.95 6.19
N GLY A 448 -35.97 20.09 5.04
CA GLY A 448 -35.01 19.10 4.56
C GLY A 448 -33.75 18.99 5.49
N ASP A 449 -33.10 17.84 5.46
CA ASP A 449 -31.91 17.53 6.27
C ASP A 449 -30.82 18.62 6.25
N ALA A 450 -30.63 19.28 5.13
CA ALA A 450 -29.63 20.34 4.98
C ALA A 450 -30.03 21.60 5.76
N LEU A 451 -31.31 21.94 5.78
CA LEU A 451 -31.82 23.11 6.49
C LEU A 451 -31.87 22.87 8.00
N LEU A 452 -32.32 21.69 8.42
CA LEU A 452 -32.25 21.25 9.82
C LEU A 452 -30.83 21.26 10.37
N LYS A 453 -29.84 20.82 9.60
CA LYS A 453 -28.42 20.89 9.97
C LYS A 453 -27.92 22.33 10.09
N LYS A 454 -28.36 23.23 9.21
CA LYS A 454 -28.03 24.66 9.33
C LYS A 454 -28.66 25.27 10.58
N PHE A 455 -29.92 24.94 10.87
CA PHE A 455 -30.63 25.41 12.06
C PHE A 455 -29.97 24.90 13.34
N LYS A 456 -29.65 23.61 13.41
CA LYS A 456 -28.87 23.02 14.51
C LYS A 456 -27.56 23.80 14.76
N ARG A 457 -26.79 24.10 13.73
CA ARG A 457 -25.53 24.87 13.85
C ARG A 457 -25.74 26.28 14.37
N GLN A 458 -26.82 26.94 13.98
CA GLN A 458 -27.16 28.27 14.50
C GLN A 458 -27.50 28.20 16.00
N LEU A 459 -28.26 27.18 16.41
CA LEU A 459 -28.57 26.94 17.82
C LEU A 459 -27.32 26.59 18.63
N GLU A 460 -26.45 25.72 18.11
CA GLU A 460 -25.16 25.41 18.74
C GLU A 460 -24.26 26.64 18.91
N SER A 461 -24.31 27.56 17.94
CA SER A 461 -23.54 28.81 18.01
C SER A 461 -24.14 29.86 18.97
N ALA A 462 -25.43 29.79 19.23
CA ALA A 462 -26.14 30.72 20.10
C ALA A 462 -26.24 30.22 21.55
N ALA A 463 -26.26 28.91 21.75
CA ALA A 463 -26.34 28.26 23.06
C ALA A 463 -24.93 27.82 23.53
N HIS A 464 -24.15 28.76 24.05
CA HIS A 464 -22.74 28.55 24.40
C HIS A 464 -22.50 27.59 25.57
N THR A 465 -23.43 27.52 26.52
CA THR A 465 -23.34 26.64 27.70
C THR A 465 -24.19 25.37 27.55
N ALA A 466 -24.95 25.27 26.46
CA ALA A 466 -25.74 24.05 26.19
C ALA A 466 -24.81 22.83 26.10
N LYS A 467 -25.24 21.74 26.74
CA LYS A 467 -24.51 20.45 26.71
C LYS A 467 -24.63 19.79 25.36
N ASP A 468 -25.80 19.86 24.74
CA ASP A 468 -26.07 19.24 23.44
C ASP A 468 -27.24 19.94 22.72
N VAL A 469 -27.18 19.93 21.40
CA VAL A 469 -28.25 20.35 20.50
C VAL A 469 -28.49 19.20 19.53
N ASP A 470 -29.63 18.53 19.62
CA ASP A 470 -29.91 17.37 18.78
C ASP A 470 -31.20 17.52 17.97
N VAL A 471 -31.17 17.02 16.74
CA VAL A 471 -32.34 16.96 15.86
C VAL A 471 -33.14 15.69 16.16
N LEU A 472 -34.37 15.84 16.61
CA LEU A 472 -35.25 14.69 16.87
C LEU A 472 -35.78 14.13 15.55
N ARG A 473 -35.37 12.92 15.25
CA ARG A 473 -35.89 12.20 14.07
C ARG A 473 -36.93 11.19 14.52
N GLY A 474 -38.08 11.17 13.85
CA GLY A 474 -39.19 10.28 14.20
C GLY A 474 -38.84 8.80 14.31
N THR A 475 -37.88 8.32 13.55
CA THR A 475 -37.40 6.93 13.60
C THR A 475 -36.60 6.60 14.88
N GLN A 476 -35.96 7.57 15.50
CA GLN A 476 -35.19 7.37 16.73
C GLN A 476 -36.10 7.34 17.98
N HIS A 477 -37.28 7.94 17.91
CA HIS A 477 -38.20 8.07 19.02
C HIS A 477 -39.47 7.18 18.86
N GLY A 478 -39.50 6.29 17.89
CA GLY A 478 -40.50 5.24 17.76
C GLY A 478 -41.84 5.66 17.19
N ILE A 479 -42.04 6.92 16.82
CA ILE A 479 -43.29 7.45 16.27
C ILE A 479 -43.00 8.19 14.96
N TRP A 480 -43.38 7.60 13.84
CA TRP A 480 -43.17 8.15 12.50
C TRP A 480 -43.90 9.50 12.33
N GLY A 481 -43.14 10.53 11.98
CA GLY A 481 -43.65 11.82 11.55
C GLY A 481 -44.09 12.81 12.65
N LEU A 482 -44.14 12.42 13.94
CA LEU A 482 -44.58 13.30 15.03
C LEU A 482 -43.50 14.30 15.50
N PHE A 483 -42.26 14.09 15.17
CA PHE A 483 -41.13 14.96 15.58
C PHE A 483 -40.32 15.47 14.39
N CYS A 484 -40.94 15.59 13.23
CA CYS A 484 -40.34 16.27 12.11
C CYS A 484 -40.05 17.72 12.55
N ASP A 485 -38.86 18.23 12.16
CA ASP A 485 -38.48 19.61 12.39
C ASP A 485 -38.36 20.04 13.86
N THR A 486 -38.18 19.09 14.78
CA THR A 486 -37.95 19.34 16.20
C THR A 486 -36.46 19.25 16.53
N VAL A 487 -35.94 20.29 17.18
CA VAL A 487 -34.58 20.32 17.70
C VAL A 487 -34.63 20.43 19.22
N MET A 488 -33.88 19.58 19.91
CA MET A 488 -33.76 19.62 21.37
C MET A 488 -32.47 20.31 21.75
N VAL A 489 -32.52 21.36 22.53
CA VAL A 489 -31.38 21.97 23.20
C VAL A 489 -31.41 21.53 24.66
N SER A 490 -30.26 21.07 25.20
CA SER A 490 -30.18 20.54 26.54
C SER A 490 -29.01 21.12 27.33
N TRP A 491 -29.25 21.50 28.58
CA TRP A 491 -28.25 21.89 29.57
C TRP A 491 -28.29 20.88 30.71
N ILE A 492 -27.13 20.44 31.14
CA ILE A 492 -26.96 19.53 32.27
C ILE A 492 -25.92 20.13 33.18
N VAL A 493 -26.33 20.55 34.37
CA VAL A 493 -25.48 21.30 35.30
C VAL A 493 -25.60 20.75 36.73
N GLU A 494 -24.53 20.78 37.50
CA GLU A 494 -24.46 20.20 38.84
C GLU A 494 -24.82 21.22 39.95
N THR A 495 -24.85 22.50 39.65
CA THR A 495 -25.09 23.55 40.65
C THR A 495 -26.30 24.41 40.30
N ARG A 496 -27.00 24.91 41.33
CA ARG A 496 -28.16 25.80 41.16
C ARG A 496 -27.79 27.09 40.47
N GLU A 497 -26.60 27.64 40.76
CA GLU A 497 -26.11 28.87 40.12
C GLU A 497 -25.89 28.65 38.61
N ALA A 498 -25.33 27.50 38.22
CA ALA A 498 -25.18 27.15 36.83
C ALA A 498 -26.55 26.90 36.13
N ALA A 499 -27.54 26.39 36.85
CA ALA A 499 -28.90 26.24 36.34
C ALA A 499 -29.59 27.58 36.08
N GLU A 500 -29.34 28.58 36.96
CA GLU A 500 -29.86 29.95 36.75
C GLU A 500 -29.25 30.58 35.49
N LYS A 501 -27.92 30.47 35.30
CA LYS A 501 -27.25 30.92 34.06
C LYS A 501 -27.77 30.20 32.80
N ALA A 502 -27.95 28.88 32.87
CA ALA A 502 -28.52 28.12 31.77
C ALA A 502 -29.97 28.55 31.42
N ARG A 503 -30.75 28.94 32.44
CA ARG A 503 -32.13 29.45 32.25
C ARG A 503 -32.12 30.83 31.57
N GLU A 504 -31.21 31.71 31.98
CA GLU A 504 -31.02 33.00 31.32
C GLU A 504 -30.60 32.83 29.86
N GLU A 505 -29.65 31.93 29.57
CA GLU A 505 -29.22 31.65 28.23
C GLU A 505 -30.36 31.04 27.39
N ALA A 506 -31.12 30.07 27.92
CA ALA A 506 -32.29 29.51 27.25
C ALA A 506 -33.35 30.57 26.91
N SER A 507 -33.57 31.53 27.83
CA SER A 507 -34.50 32.64 27.58
C SER A 507 -33.99 33.55 26.45
N GLN A 508 -32.71 33.90 26.44
CA GLN A 508 -32.08 34.71 25.39
C GLN A 508 -32.12 33.96 24.04
N LEU A 509 -31.86 32.66 24.06
CA LEU A 509 -31.94 31.80 22.89
C LEU A 509 -33.37 31.81 22.32
N GLY A 510 -34.40 31.65 23.18
CA GLY A 510 -35.80 31.70 22.78
C GLY A 510 -36.14 33.01 22.06
N ALA A 511 -35.72 34.15 22.62
CA ALA A 511 -35.91 35.46 22.01
C ALA A 511 -35.18 35.61 20.65
N SER A 512 -34.06 34.92 20.45
CA SER A 512 -33.28 34.99 19.22
C SER A 512 -33.74 34.04 18.11
N LEU A 513 -34.58 33.06 18.40
CA LEU A 513 -35.03 32.04 17.45
C LEU A 513 -35.56 32.60 16.11
N PRO A 514 -36.41 33.66 16.07
CA PRO A 514 -36.88 34.21 14.80
C PRO A 514 -35.74 34.75 13.92
N ALA A 515 -34.75 35.38 14.55
CA ALA A 515 -33.54 35.85 13.83
C ALA A 515 -32.70 34.70 13.31
N LEU A 516 -32.52 33.62 14.09
CA LEU A 516 -31.80 32.44 13.68
C LEU A 516 -32.47 31.72 12.50
N LEU A 517 -33.82 31.70 12.44
CA LEU A 517 -34.53 31.18 11.27
C LEU A 517 -34.31 32.06 10.03
N GLY A 518 -34.27 33.38 10.18
CA GLY A 518 -33.91 34.28 9.09
C GLY A 518 -32.53 34.03 8.52
N ASN A 519 -31.53 33.75 9.36
CA ASN A 519 -30.17 33.45 8.96
C ASN A 519 -30.03 32.16 8.12
N ILE A 520 -30.96 31.26 8.22
CA ILE A 520 -30.98 30.02 7.42
C ILE A 520 -31.86 30.12 6.17
N GLY A 521 -32.51 31.29 5.94
CA GLY A 521 -33.31 31.57 4.75
C GLY A 521 -34.80 31.29 4.91
N LEU A 522 -35.28 31.09 6.15
CA LEU A 522 -36.73 31.00 6.45
C LEU A 522 -37.28 32.40 6.79
N PRO A 523 -38.54 32.69 6.47
CA PRO A 523 -39.20 33.95 6.86
C PRO A 523 -39.16 34.14 8.38
N HIS A 524 -38.91 35.37 8.83
CA HIS A 524 -38.89 35.71 10.28
C HIS A 524 -40.21 35.43 10.98
N ASN A 525 -41.33 35.38 10.26
CA ASN A 525 -42.64 35.06 10.75
C ASN A 525 -43.00 33.58 10.67
N THR A 526 -42.04 32.70 10.34
CA THR A 526 -42.28 31.25 10.36
C THR A 526 -42.74 30.85 11.76
N PRO A 527 -43.91 30.18 11.89
CA PRO A 527 -44.39 29.77 13.20
C PRO A 527 -43.40 28.80 13.85
N LEU A 528 -43.14 29.03 15.12
CA LEU A 528 -42.29 28.15 15.93
C LEU A 528 -42.86 28.02 17.33
N ARG A 529 -42.70 26.86 17.93
CA ARG A 529 -43.05 26.59 19.33
C ARG A 529 -41.85 26.12 20.07
N TYR A 530 -41.69 26.59 21.29
CA TYR A 530 -40.67 26.09 22.19
C TYR A 530 -41.10 26.24 23.65
N ILE A 531 -40.54 25.43 24.51
CA ILE A 531 -40.68 25.55 25.96
C ILE A 531 -39.34 25.34 26.63
N LEU A 532 -39.21 25.83 27.86
CA LEU A 532 -38.16 25.43 28.76
C LEU A 532 -38.71 24.50 29.83
N HIS A 533 -38.21 23.25 29.85
CA HIS A 533 -38.57 22.24 30.84
C HIS A 533 -37.36 22.00 31.74
N GLU A 534 -37.52 22.27 33.04
CA GLU A 534 -36.49 22.07 34.05
C GLU A 534 -36.86 20.93 34.96
N GLU A 535 -35.91 20.06 35.28
CA GLU A 535 -36.09 18.95 36.20
C GLU A 535 -34.77 18.65 36.94
N THR A 536 -34.89 18.24 38.20
CA THR A 536 -33.74 17.80 39.01
C THR A 536 -33.70 16.28 39.00
N MET A 537 -32.57 15.70 38.66
CA MET A 537 -32.34 14.27 38.61
C MET A 537 -31.22 13.88 39.58
N THR A 538 -31.20 12.61 39.98
CA THR A 538 -30.10 12.05 40.75
C THR A 538 -29.24 11.20 39.84
N ALA A 539 -27.92 11.42 39.88
CA ALA A 539 -26.98 10.62 39.10
C ALA A 539 -26.79 9.23 39.74
N ASP A 540 -27.72 8.33 39.48
CA ASP A 540 -27.74 6.96 39.95
C ASP A 540 -27.99 5.94 38.81
N GLN A 541 -28.23 4.67 39.17
CA GLN A 541 -28.53 3.62 38.19
C GLN A 541 -29.86 3.84 37.43
N ALA A 542 -30.77 4.66 37.95
CA ALA A 542 -32.05 5.01 37.34
C ALA A 542 -31.96 6.25 36.42
N MET A 543 -30.81 6.87 36.30
CA MET A 543 -30.62 8.11 35.54
C MET A 543 -31.12 8.01 34.08
N ALA A 544 -30.88 6.90 33.41
CA ALA A 544 -31.36 6.69 32.04
C ALA A 544 -32.91 6.66 31.93
N SER A 545 -33.61 6.18 32.98
CA SER A 545 -35.05 6.18 33.02
C SER A 545 -35.61 7.58 33.39
N GLN A 546 -34.96 8.28 34.33
CA GLN A 546 -35.26 9.66 34.70
C GLN A 546 -35.12 10.59 33.50
N TRP A 547 -34.02 10.46 32.75
CA TRP A 547 -33.76 11.19 31.51
C TRP A 547 -34.88 10.99 30.47
N ARG A 548 -35.23 9.72 30.17
CA ARG A 548 -36.32 9.40 29.24
C ARG A 548 -37.64 10.00 29.68
N ALA A 549 -37.93 9.96 30.98
CA ALA A 549 -39.15 10.51 31.54
C ALA A 549 -39.19 12.04 31.45
N ALA A 550 -38.07 12.73 31.75
CA ALA A 550 -37.94 14.18 31.60
C ALA A 550 -38.11 14.61 30.13
N PHE A 551 -37.45 13.90 29.23
CA PHE A 551 -37.55 14.12 27.81
C PHE A 551 -38.99 13.97 27.29
N ALA A 552 -39.65 12.89 27.69
CA ALA A 552 -41.07 12.65 27.34
C ALA A 552 -41.99 13.76 27.88
N ARG A 553 -41.75 14.21 29.14
CA ARG A 553 -42.51 15.32 29.72
C ARG A 553 -42.26 16.65 28.99
N ALA A 554 -41.02 16.94 28.59
CA ALA A 554 -40.68 18.13 27.83
C ALA A 554 -41.43 18.17 26.49
N ILE A 555 -41.45 17.05 25.77
CA ILE A 555 -42.18 16.94 24.49
C ILE A 555 -43.68 17.02 24.71
N ALA A 556 -44.25 16.30 25.68
CA ALA A 556 -45.68 16.35 25.97
C ALA A 556 -46.14 17.78 26.34
N ARG A 557 -45.33 18.54 27.08
CA ARG A 557 -45.64 19.95 27.38
C ARG A 557 -45.59 20.82 26.12
N LEU A 558 -44.61 20.61 25.25
CA LEU A 558 -44.52 21.33 23.98
C LEU A 558 -45.73 21.11 23.09
N GLU A 559 -46.21 19.86 22.96
CA GLU A 559 -47.36 19.51 22.17
C GLU A 559 -48.70 20.04 22.77
N ALA A 560 -48.75 20.25 24.07
CA ALA A 560 -49.91 20.81 24.74
C ALA A 560 -50.07 22.34 24.52
N ILE A 561 -49.06 23.01 23.98
CA ILE A 561 -49.12 24.45 23.67
C ILE A 561 -49.89 24.63 22.36
N ASN A 562 -50.98 25.40 22.42
CA ASN A 562 -51.78 25.71 21.24
C ASN A 562 -50.96 26.58 20.26
N PRO A 563 -50.92 26.26 18.94
CA PRO A 563 -50.13 27.02 17.95
C PRO A 563 -50.49 28.51 17.85
N THR A 564 -51.64 28.92 18.37
CA THR A 564 -52.12 30.31 18.33
C THR A 564 -51.63 31.17 19.51
N MET A 565 -50.99 30.62 20.54
CA MET A 565 -50.38 31.39 21.63
C MET A 565 -48.87 31.48 21.44
N GLN A 566 -48.41 32.60 20.89
CA GLN A 566 -47.04 33.04 20.98
C GLN A 566 -46.63 33.21 22.46
N THR A 567 -45.62 32.47 22.88
CA THR A 567 -44.71 32.77 23.98
C THR A 567 -45.33 32.97 25.38
N GLN A 568 -45.19 31.97 26.25
CA GLN A 568 -44.95 32.22 27.67
C GLN A 568 -43.79 31.38 28.17
N ILE A 569 -42.79 32.11 28.65
CA ILE A 569 -41.61 31.62 29.40
C ILE A 569 -42.02 31.01 30.73
#